data_31fcf16cc8d4bf1c1afcfada3b316dd4
#
_entry.id   31fcf16cc8d4bf1c1afcfada3b316dd4
#
_cell.length_a   1.000
_cell.length_b   1.000
_cell.length_c   1.000
_cell.angle_alpha   90.00
_cell.angle_beta   90.00
_cell.angle_gamma   90.00
#
_symmetry.space_group_name_H-M   'P 1'
#
loop_
_entity.id
_entity.type
_entity.pdbx_description
1 polymer ?
#
loop_
_entity_poly.entity_id
_entity_poly.type
_entity_poly.pdbx_seq_one_letter_code
_entity_poly.pdbx_strand_id
1 'polypeptide(L)'
;MKPIRTKNIIAADQHTTAGEYPMKQAMRWLPKIVLSAAALLLTHGCATPLTRLDAVPHALTAQAEIPGMPGVRYVAGGDMSELARIGIDSVRREQEYLAKQGYKGPLPPAVFLAISGGGDNGAYTAGLLNGWTAAGTRPEFKLVTGISTGALIAPFAFLGPKYDATLKEVYTTISPKDIIKSRNFIAGVFGDAMADSAPLWNLTRKSVNADLLKAIAAEYAKGRFLLIATADLDARRAIIWDMGKIATYGGP
;
A
#
# COMPACT_ATOMS: atom_id res chain seq x y z
N MET A 1 16.92 -29.03 82.67
CA MET A 1 17.82 -28.49 83.66
C MET A 1 18.32 -27.13 83.23
N LYS A 2 17.89 -26.08 83.96
CA LYS A 2 18.48 -24.72 84.12
C LYS A 2 18.45 -23.75 82.90
N PRO A 3 18.37 -22.46 83.27
CA PRO A 3 17.22 -21.74 83.83
C PRO A 3 16.94 -20.42 83.09
N ILE A 4 15.80 -19.90 83.37
CA ILE A 4 15.25 -18.55 83.23
C ILE A 4 16.25 -17.47 83.72
N ARG A 5 16.36 -16.32 82.99
CA ARG A 5 16.68 -15.04 83.61
C ARG A 5 15.84 -13.92 83.08
N THR A 6 15.08 -13.39 83.99
CA THR A 6 14.26 -12.17 83.92
C THR A 6 15.06 -10.88 84.03
N LYS A 7 14.36 -9.78 83.70
CA LYS A 7 14.55 -8.34 84.08
C LYS A 7 15.36 -7.54 83.06
N ASN A 8 14.91 -6.39 82.52
CA ASN A 8 14.37 -5.28 83.38
C ASN A 8 13.44 -4.40 82.47
N ILE A 9 12.41 -3.94 83.19
CA ILE A 9 11.52 -2.82 82.85
C ILE A 9 12.27 -1.53 83.20
N ILE A 10 12.39 -0.55 82.31
CA ILE A 10 12.62 0.86 82.70
C ILE A 10 11.75 1.72 81.78
N ALA A 11 10.78 2.28 82.41
CA ALA A 11 10.14 3.58 82.39
C ALA A 11 10.14 4.40 81.07
N ALA A 12 8.92 4.82 80.73
CA ALA A 12 8.55 5.86 79.86
C ALA A 12 9.26 7.18 80.16
N ASP A 13 9.66 7.86 79.06
CA ASP A 13 9.69 9.33 79.10
C ASP A 13 8.95 9.85 77.88
N GLN A 14 7.85 10.53 78.19
CA GLN A 14 7.03 11.24 77.19
C GLN A 14 7.64 12.61 76.97
N HIS A 15 8.23 12.82 75.87
CA HIS A 15 8.31 14.17 75.32
C HIS A 15 7.76 14.19 73.90
N THR A 16 6.48 14.50 73.79
CA THR A 16 5.78 14.96 72.62
C THR A 16 6.41 16.24 72.13
N THR A 17 7.14 16.19 71.05
CA THR A 17 7.35 17.33 70.19
C THR A 17 6.51 17.17 68.95
N ALA A 18 5.31 17.70 69.02
CA ALA A 18 4.46 17.92 67.86
C ALA A 18 5.10 18.97 66.97
N GLY A 19 5.27 18.69 65.72
CA GLY A 19 5.24 19.77 64.73
C GLY A 19 6.19 19.82 63.55
N GLU A 20 7.05 18.84 63.25
CA GLU A 20 7.93 18.96 62.08
C GLU A 20 7.94 17.84 61.05
N TYR A 21 7.15 16.84 61.23
CA TYR A 21 7.24 15.63 60.35
C TYR A 21 6.41 15.61 59.08
N PRO A 22 5.30 16.33 58.89
CA PRO A 22 4.52 16.16 57.65
C PRO A 22 5.09 16.88 56.43
N MET A 23 5.81 18.03 56.63
CA MET A 23 6.21 18.86 55.46
C MET A 23 7.46 18.34 54.75
N LYS A 24 8.43 17.79 55.45
CA LYS A 24 9.64 17.21 54.82
C LYS A 24 9.35 15.88 54.14
N GLN A 25 8.41 15.10 54.59
CA GLN A 25 7.97 13.89 53.90
C GLN A 25 7.14 14.19 52.66
N ALA A 26 6.22 15.15 52.73
CA ALA A 26 5.44 15.59 51.59
C ALA A 26 6.35 16.11 50.44
N MET A 27 7.39 16.85 50.78
CA MET A 27 8.35 17.41 49.80
C MET A 27 9.22 16.33 49.13
N ARG A 28 9.39 15.16 49.72
CA ARG A 28 10.09 14.00 49.13
C ARG A 28 9.21 13.22 48.16
N TRP A 29 7.90 13.30 48.28
CA TRP A 29 6.95 12.61 47.40
C TRP A 29 6.46 13.48 46.23
N LEU A 30 6.53 14.80 46.34
CA LEU A 30 6.11 15.71 45.30
C LEU A 30 6.78 15.43 43.93
N PRO A 31 8.10 15.25 43.81
CA PRO A 31 8.73 14.96 42.52
C PRO A 31 8.32 13.59 41.97
N LYS A 32 8.03 12.61 42.86
CA LYS A 32 7.56 11.29 42.41
C LYS A 32 6.12 11.33 41.94
N ILE A 33 5.26 12.11 42.58
CA ILE A 33 3.87 12.32 42.15
C ILE A 33 3.82 13.12 40.82
N VAL A 34 4.64 14.14 40.68
CA VAL A 34 4.76 14.93 39.45
C VAL A 34 5.31 14.06 38.32
N LEU A 35 6.31 13.22 38.57
CA LEU A 35 6.85 12.31 37.56
C LEU A 35 5.83 11.22 37.18
N SER A 36 5.07 10.70 38.13
CA SER A 36 4.00 9.74 37.86
C SER A 36 2.83 10.35 37.11
N ALA A 37 2.43 11.57 37.47
CA ALA A 37 1.41 12.33 36.74
C ALA A 37 1.86 12.71 35.31
N ALA A 38 3.12 13.10 35.13
CA ALA A 38 3.70 13.34 33.82
C ALA A 38 3.78 12.06 32.98
N ALA A 39 4.14 10.93 33.60
CA ALA A 39 4.12 9.62 32.91
C ALA A 39 2.70 9.20 32.55
N LEU A 40 1.72 9.43 33.41
CA LEU A 40 0.30 9.16 33.10
C LEU A 40 -0.25 10.09 32.02
N LEU A 41 0.16 11.36 31.98
CA LEU A 41 -0.21 12.29 30.91
C LEU A 41 0.44 11.93 29.57
N LEU A 42 1.63 11.31 29.59
CA LEU A 42 2.30 10.79 28.41
C LEU A 42 1.67 9.49 27.90
N THR A 43 1.00 8.71 28.77
CA THR A 43 0.28 7.50 28.37
C THR A 43 -1.14 7.79 27.83
N HIS A 44 -1.71 8.95 28.16
CA HIS A 44 -2.89 9.48 27.48
C HIS A 44 -2.44 10.30 26.27
N GLY A 45 -1.57 9.72 25.44
CA GLY A 45 -1.25 10.28 24.15
C GLY A 45 -2.57 10.62 23.47
N CYS A 46 -2.83 11.92 23.26
CA CYS A 46 -3.83 12.34 22.32
C CYS A 46 -3.43 11.69 20.99
N ALA A 47 -3.95 10.51 20.71
CA ALA A 47 -4.09 10.06 19.35
C ALA A 47 -4.86 11.19 18.68
N THR A 48 -4.19 12.08 17.98
CA THR A 48 -4.84 12.92 17.00
C THR A 48 -5.69 11.94 16.21
N PRO A 49 -7.02 12.10 16.16
CA PRO A 49 -7.84 11.20 15.37
C PRO A 49 -7.28 11.33 13.95
N LEU A 50 -6.59 10.29 13.51
CA LEU A 50 -6.29 10.13 12.11
C LEU A 50 -7.64 10.29 11.41
N THR A 51 -7.75 11.26 10.52
CA THR A 51 -8.94 11.48 9.69
C THR A 51 -9.06 10.38 8.66
N ARG A 52 -8.84 9.14 9.10
CA ARG A 52 -9.02 7.95 8.29
C ARG A 52 -10.51 7.62 8.30
N LEU A 53 -11.07 7.46 7.14
CA LEU A 53 -12.41 6.92 6.99
C LEU A 53 -12.46 5.51 7.57
N ASP A 54 -13.60 5.14 8.15
CA ASP A 54 -13.82 3.79 8.64
C ASP A 54 -13.64 2.77 7.52
N ALA A 55 -13.06 1.62 7.86
CA ALA A 55 -12.90 0.53 6.92
C ALA A 55 -14.28 0.02 6.46
N VAL A 56 -14.36 -0.38 5.20
CA VAL A 56 -15.55 -1.06 4.70
C VAL A 56 -15.74 -2.35 5.49
N PRO A 57 -16.93 -2.61 6.07
CA PRO A 57 -17.22 -3.86 6.77
C PRO A 57 -16.87 -5.06 5.90
N HIS A 58 -16.23 -6.08 6.49
CA HIS A 58 -15.70 -7.22 5.73
C HIS A 58 -16.76 -7.91 4.85
N ALA A 59 -18.00 -8.00 5.31
CA ALA A 59 -19.13 -8.57 4.55
C ALA A 59 -19.51 -7.74 3.30
N LEU A 60 -19.16 -6.45 3.26
CA LEU A 60 -19.48 -5.53 2.17
C LEU A 60 -18.27 -5.24 1.26
N THR A 61 -17.08 -5.79 1.58
CA THR A 61 -15.85 -5.50 0.83
C THR A 61 -15.97 -5.85 -0.66
N ALA A 62 -16.69 -6.93 -1.00
CA ALA A 62 -16.92 -7.33 -2.38
C ALA A 62 -17.85 -6.37 -3.15
N GLN A 63 -18.72 -5.65 -2.42
CA GLN A 63 -19.67 -4.70 -2.99
C GLN A 63 -19.11 -3.26 -3.06
N ALA A 64 -17.93 -3.04 -2.47
CA ALA A 64 -17.31 -1.73 -2.49
C ALA A 64 -16.88 -1.35 -3.92
N GLU A 65 -17.33 -0.20 -4.39
CA GLU A 65 -17.01 0.34 -5.71
C GLU A 65 -16.39 1.74 -5.60
N ILE A 66 -15.73 2.15 -6.66
CA ILE A 66 -15.26 3.53 -6.79
C ILE A 66 -16.43 4.40 -7.29
N PRO A 67 -16.79 5.47 -6.59
CA PRO A 67 -17.84 6.37 -7.05
C PRO A 67 -17.59 6.86 -8.48
N GLY A 68 -18.58 6.69 -9.36
CA GLY A 68 -18.47 7.06 -10.76
C GLY A 68 -17.70 6.08 -11.67
N MET A 69 -17.12 5.01 -11.12
CA MET A 69 -16.37 4.00 -11.88
C MET A 69 -16.80 2.57 -11.51
N PRO A 70 -18.04 2.16 -11.81
CA PRO A 70 -18.50 0.82 -11.43
C PRO A 70 -17.79 -0.29 -12.20
N GLY A 71 -17.58 -1.43 -11.53
CA GLY A 71 -17.03 -2.65 -12.12
C GLY A 71 -15.59 -2.52 -12.59
N VAL A 72 -14.77 -1.74 -11.88
CA VAL A 72 -13.31 -1.64 -12.10
C VAL A 72 -12.51 -2.34 -11.02
N ARG A 73 -13.15 -2.79 -9.93
CA ARG A 73 -12.55 -3.34 -8.72
C ARG A 73 -13.10 -4.74 -8.46
N TYR A 74 -12.20 -5.71 -8.25
CA TYR A 74 -12.55 -7.11 -8.00
C TYR A 74 -11.78 -7.63 -6.80
N VAL A 75 -12.43 -8.42 -5.94
CA VAL A 75 -11.77 -9.07 -4.80
C VAL A 75 -11.14 -10.38 -5.27
N ALA A 76 -9.83 -10.53 -5.12
CA ALA A 76 -9.15 -11.78 -5.47
C ALA A 76 -9.65 -12.95 -4.60
N GLY A 77 -9.91 -14.09 -5.23
CA GLY A 77 -10.51 -15.24 -4.55
C GLY A 77 -12.00 -15.10 -4.23
N GLY A 78 -12.65 -14.02 -4.72
CA GLY A 78 -14.09 -13.85 -4.71
C GLY A 78 -14.78 -14.58 -5.86
N ASP A 79 -15.88 -14.02 -6.34
CA ASP A 79 -16.61 -14.59 -7.48
C ASP A 79 -15.77 -14.45 -8.76
N MET A 80 -15.25 -15.59 -9.24
CA MET A 80 -14.45 -15.67 -10.46
C MET A 80 -15.29 -15.41 -11.74
N SER A 81 -16.62 -15.44 -11.65
CA SER A 81 -17.50 -15.14 -12.78
C SER A 81 -17.32 -13.72 -13.29
N GLU A 82 -17.04 -12.78 -12.40
CA GLU A 82 -16.72 -11.39 -12.75
C GLU A 82 -15.45 -11.27 -13.59
N LEU A 83 -14.37 -11.97 -13.20
CA LEU A 83 -13.13 -12.01 -13.98
C LEU A 83 -13.30 -12.72 -15.32
N ALA A 84 -14.09 -13.81 -15.35
CA ALA A 84 -14.43 -14.50 -16.60
C ALA A 84 -15.19 -13.56 -17.55
N ARG A 85 -16.12 -12.74 -17.04
CA ARG A 85 -16.85 -11.75 -17.82
C ARG A 85 -15.91 -10.72 -18.45
N ILE A 86 -14.89 -10.23 -17.72
CA ILE A 86 -13.87 -9.34 -18.31
C ILE A 86 -13.18 -10.00 -19.50
N GLY A 87 -12.83 -11.29 -19.37
CA GLY A 87 -12.22 -12.04 -20.47
C GLY A 87 -13.14 -12.14 -21.68
N ILE A 88 -14.42 -12.46 -21.48
CA ILE A 88 -15.43 -12.53 -22.55
C ILE A 88 -15.61 -11.16 -23.21
N ASP A 89 -15.72 -10.09 -22.44
CA ASP A 89 -15.83 -8.74 -22.96
C ASP A 89 -14.58 -8.30 -23.73
N SER A 90 -13.42 -8.76 -23.30
CA SER A 90 -12.15 -8.54 -24.02
C SER A 90 -12.17 -9.19 -25.40
N VAL A 91 -12.59 -10.47 -25.47
CA VAL A 91 -12.72 -11.20 -26.74
C VAL A 91 -13.71 -10.49 -27.66
N ARG A 92 -14.87 -10.07 -27.15
CA ARG A 92 -15.88 -9.36 -27.92
C ARG A 92 -15.32 -8.05 -28.50
N ARG A 93 -14.64 -7.22 -27.70
CA ARG A 93 -13.99 -5.97 -28.19
C ARG A 93 -12.94 -6.24 -29.25
N GLU A 94 -12.16 -7.31 -29.10
CA GLU A 94 -11.16 -7.68 -30.10
C GLU A 94 -11.80 -8.10 -31.43
N GLN A 95 -12.85 -8.91 -31.38
CA GLN A 95 -13.60 -9.29 -32.57
C GLN A 95 -14.18 -8.07 -33.29
N GLU A 96 -14.81 -7.15 -32.53
CA GLU A 96 -15.34 -5.92 -33.10
C GLU A 96 -14.25 -5.02 -33.70
N TYR A 97 -13.10 -4.91 -33.03
CA TYR A 97 -11.96 -4.16 -33.55
C TYR A 97 -11.42 -4.76 -34.85
N LEU A 98 -11.15 -6.07 -34.86
CA LEU A 98 -10.63 -6.77 -36.04
C LEU A 98 -11.61 -6.74 -37.23
N ALA A 99 -12.92 -6.90 -36.95
CA ALA A 99 -13.94 -6.79 -37.97
C ALA A 99 -13.96 -5.42 -38.63
N LYS A 100 -13.78 -4.31 -37.87
CA LYS A 100 -13.65 -2.95 -38.42
C LYS A 100 -12.41 -2.78 -39.31
N GLN A 101 -11.35 -3.60 -39.11
CA GLN A 101 -10.16 -3.64 -39.95
C GLN A 101 -10.32 -4.58 -41.16
N GLY A 102 -11.51 -5.17 -41.36
CA GLY A 102 -11.76 -6.12 -42.46
C GLY A 102 -11.20 -7.53 -42.18
N TYR A 103 -10.70 -7.82 -41.02
CA TYR A 103 -10.17 -9.14 -40.66
C TYR A 103 -11.30 -10.17 -40.54
N LYS A 104 -11.14 -11.32 -41.19
CA LYS A 104 -12.15 -12.41 -41.22
C LYS A 104 -11.60 -13.75 -40.71
N GLY A 105 -10.37 -13.79 -40.26
CA GLY A 105 -9.72 -14.98 -39.77
C GLY A 105 -10.10 -15.34 -38.32
N PRO A 106 -9.56 -16.43 -37.79
CA PRO A 106 -9.66 -16.74 -36.35
C PRO A 106 -8.91 -15.69 -35.53
N LEU A 107 -9.30 -15.51 -34.26
CA LEU A 107 -8.58 -14.58 -33.38
C LEU A 107 -7.10 -14.93 -33.30
N PRO A 108 -6.22 -13.92 -33.30
CA PRO A 108 -4.78 -14.13 -33.14
C PRO A 108 -4.46 -14.88 -31.82
N PRO A 109 -3.33 -15.60 -31.76
CA PRO A 109 -2.87 -16.19 -30.49
C PRO A 109 -2.73 -15.15 -29.39
N ALA A 110 -3.31 -15.41 -28.23
CA ALA A 110 -3.24 -14.52 -27.07
C ALA A 110 -1.96 -14.79 -26.27
N VAL A 111 -1.14 -13.77 -26.04
CA VAL A 111 0.05 -13.83 -25.19
C VAL A 111 -0.22 -13.07 -23.90
N PHE A 112 0.06 -13.70 -22.78
CA PHE A 112 -0.16 -13.13 -21.44
C PHE A 112 1.18 -12.91 -20.73
N LEU A 113 1.29 -11.78 -20.06
CA LEU A 113 2.45 -11.44 -19.24
C LEU A 113 2.01 -11.19 -17.79
N ALA A 114 2.55 -11.96 -16.87
CA ALA A 114 2.37 -11.75 -15.43
C ALA A 114 3.69 -11.23 -14.81
N ILE A 115 3.64 -10.07 -14.16
CA ILE A 115 4.81 -9.43 -13.55
C ILE A 115 4.66 -9.45 -12.04
N SER A 116 5.54 -10.20 -11.38
CA SER A 116 5.56 -10.31 -9.92
C SER A 116 6.11 -9.03 -9.25
N GLY A 117 5.86 -8.91 -7.95
CA GLY A 117 6.55 -7.95 -7.09
C GLY A 117 8.00 -8.34 -6.85
N GLY A 118 8.73 -7.48 -6.13
CA GLY A 118 10.12 -7.77 -5.77
C GLY A 118 10.95 -6.51 -5.47
N GLY A 119 10.31 -5.37 -5.23
CA GLY A 119 11.02 -4.12 -4.94
C GLY A 119 12.03 -3.77 -6.04
N ASP A 120 13.31 -3.60 -5.68
CA ASP A 120 14.39 -3.24 -6.60
C ASP A 120 14.64 -4.29 -7.70
N ASN A 121 14.22 -5.54 -7.49
CA ASN A 121 14.30 -6.59 -8.53
C ASN A 121 13.44 -6.29 -9.76
N GLY A 122 12.54 -5.29 -9.70
CA GLY A 122 11.84 -4.76 -10.86
C GLY A 122 12.78 -4.28 -11.96
N ALA A 123 14.00 -3.85 -11.62
CA ALA A 123 15.04 -3.49 -12.58
C ALA A 123 15.38 -4.64 -13.54
N TYR A 124 15.38 -5.90 -13.04
CA TYR A 124 15.56 -7.08 -13.89
C TYR A 124 14.44 -7.19 -14.93
N THR A 125 13.18 -7.06 -14.52
CA THR A 125 12.04 -7.12 -15.42
C THR A 125 12.06 -5.99 -16.46
N ALA A 126 12.40 -4.77 -16.03
CA ALA A 126 12.56 -3.64 -16.93
C ALA A 126 13.67 -3.88 -17.96
N GLY A 127 14.81 -4.41 -17.52
CA GLY A 127 15.93 -4.79 -18.39
C GLY A 127 15.56 -5.91 -19.36
N LEU A 128 14.84 -6.94 -18.90
CA LEU A 128 14.35 -8.03 -19.73
C LEU A 128 13.44 -7.53 -20.85
N LEU A 129 12.47 -6.67 -20.54
CA LEU A 129 11.55 -6.10 -21.53
C LEU A 129 12.28 -5.27 -22.58
N ASN A 130 13.24 -4.43 -22.16
CA ASN A 130 14.08 -3.64 -23.07
C ASN A 130 14.95 -4.55 -23.96
N GLY A 131 15.58 -5.58 -23.37
CA GLY A 131 16.37 -6.56 -24.11
C GLY A 131 15.54 -7.38 -25.09
N TRP A 132 14.32 -7.75 -24.70
CA TRP A 132 13.39 -8.48 -25.57
C TRP A 132 12.95 -7.63 -26.78
N THR A 133 12.71 -6.35 -26.55
CA THR A 133 12.47 -5.40 -27.66
C THR A 133 13.69 -5.27 -28.58
N ALA A 134 14.88 -5.13 -28.00
CA ALA A 134 16.12 -5.04 -28.81
C ALA A 134 16.38 -6.31 -29.63
N ALA A 135 15.95 -7.47 -29.15
CA ALA A 135 16.01 -8.74 -29.88
C ALA A 135 14.94 -8.83 -31.01
N GLY A 136 14.00 -7.89 -31.09
CA GLY A 136 12.96 -7.86 -32.12
C GLY A 136 11.89 -8.95 -31.99
N THR A 137 11.85 -9.68 -30.88
CA THR A 137 10.95 -10.85 -30.69
C THR A 137 9.89 -10.64 -29.62
N ARG A 138 9.82 -9.44 -29.00
CA ARG A 138 8.81 -9.15 -27.98
C ARG A 138 7.42 -9.12 -28.60
N PRO A 139 6.50 -10.00 -28.15
CA PRO A 139 5.14 -10.01 -28.68
C PRO A 139 4.31 -8.85 -28.13
N GLU A 140 3.20 -8.56 -28.79
CA GLU A 140 2.15 -7.78 -28.18
C GLU A 140 1.38 -8.64 -27.17
N PHE A 141 1.26 -8.15 -25.92
CA PHE A 141 0.57 -8.89 -24.88
C PHE A 141 -0.93 -8.58 -24.89
N LYS A 142 -1.75 -9.61 -24.95
CA LYS A 142 -3.21 -9.52 -24.84
C LYS A 142 -3.64 -9.12 -23.42
N LEU A 143 -3.01 -9.71 -22.43
CA LEU A 143 -3.18 -9.41 -21.00
C LEU A 143 -1.81 -9.11 -20.39
N VAL A 144 -1.74 -8.05 -19.61
CA VAL A 144 -0.64 -7.83 -18.68
C VAL A 144 -1.20 -7.72 -17.27
N THR A 145 -0.60 -8.46 -16.33
CA THR A 145 -0.91 -8.32 -14.90
C THR A 145 0.32 -7.88 -14.14
N GLY A 146 0.13 -7.07 -13.09
CA GLY A 146 1.24 -6.61 -12.25
C GLY A 146 0.85 -6.47 -10.79
N ILE A 147 1.81 -6.75 -9.90
CA ILE A 147 1.67 -6.57 -8.45
C ILE A 147 2.92 -5.88 -7.89
N SER A 148 2.77 -4.96 -6.90
CA SER A 148 3.87 -4.23 -6.29
C SER A 148 4.72 -3.51 -7.36
N THR A 149 6.05 -3.70 -7.41
CA THR A 149 6.90 -3.14 -8.48
C THR A 149 6.45 -3.58 -9.88
N GLY A 150 5.89 -4.80 -10.01
CA GLY A 150 5.28 -5.26 -11.25
C GLY A 150 4.08 -4.42 -11.68
N ALA A 151 3.33 -3.83 -10.73
CA ALA A 151 2.24 -2.90 -11.03
C ALA A 151 2.73 -1.59 -11.65
N LEU A 152 3.94 -1.14 -11.28
CA LEU A 152 4.58 0.05 -11.86
C LEU A 152 5.12 -0.22 -13.28
N ILE A 153 5.54 -1.44 -13.56
CA ILE A 153 6.06 -1.86 -14.87
C ILE A 153 4.93 -2.20 -15.86
N ALA A 154 3.85 -2.79 -15.35
CA ALA A 154 2.78 -3.35 -16.18
C ALA A 154 2.19 -2.39 -17.23
N PRO A 155 1.92 -1.10 -16.94
CA PRO A 155 1.44 -0.15 -17.95
C PRO A 155 2.38 0.01 -19.14
N PHE A 156 3.68 0.10 -18.90
CA PHE A 156 4.70 0.25 -19.93
C PHE A 156 4.89 -1.05 -20.73
N ALA A 157 4.87 -2.20 -20.05
CA ALA A 157 4.88 -3.50 -20.71
C ALA A 157 3.67 -3.69 -21.62
N PHE A 158 2.49 -3.27 -21.16
CA PHE A 158 1.23 -3.33 -21.88
C PHE A 158 1.23 -2.44 -23.13
N LEU A 159 1.74 -1.21 -23.02
CA LEU A 159 1.78 -0.26 -24.13
C LEU A 159 2.90 -0.52 -25.13
N GLY A 160 3.88 -1.35 -24.76
CA GLY A 160 4.90 -1.87 -25.66
C GLY A 160 6.13 -0.98 -25.86
N PRO A 161 6.92 -1.24 -26.90
CA PRO A 161 8.30 -0.75 -27.07
C PRO A 161 8.48 0.77 -27.02
N LYS A 162 7.48 1.55 -27.40
CA LYS A 162 7.56 3.02 -27.37
C LYS A 162 7.76 3.62 -25.98
N TYR A 163 7.50 2.82 -24.93
CA TYR A 163 7.66 3.22 -23.53
C TYR A 163 8.92 2.62 -22.86
N ASP A 164 9.74 1.89 -23.61
CA ASP A 164 10.93 1.24 -23.06
C ASP A 164 11.97 2.24 -22.55
N ALA A 165 12.10 3.39 -23.22
CA ALA A 165 12.99 4.46 -22.75
C ALA A 165 12.55 5.00 -21.38
N THR A 166 11.24 5.24 -21.20
CA THR A 166 10.68 5.68 -19.90
C THR A 166 10.86 4.61 -18.83
N LEU A 167 10.61 3.34 -19.17
CA LEU A 167 10.80 2.23 -18.26
C LEU A 167 12.27 2.10 -17.83
N LYS A 168 13.20 2.24 -18.76
CA LYS A 168 14.63 2.24 -18.48
C LYS A 168 15.01 3.41 -17.57
N GLU A 169 14.57 4.62 -17.87
CA GLU A 169 14.84 5.81 -17.06
C GLU A 169 14.38 5.60 -15.61
N VAL A 170 13.13 5.16 -15.40
CA VAL A 170 12.58 4.90 -14.05
C VAL A 170 13.47 3.97 -13.24
N TYR A 171 14.01 2.90 -13.86
CA TYR A 171 14.79 1.88 -13.12
C TYR A 171 16.30 2.11 -13.13
N THR A 172 16.81 3.13 -13.83
CA THR A 172 18.24 3.46 -13.84
C THR A 172 18.56 4.79 -13.15
N THR A 173 17.59 5.70 -13.02
CA THR A 173 17.82 7.02 -12.41
C THR A 173 17.22 7.16 -11.01
N ILE A 174 16.32 6.24 -10.62
CA ILE A 174 15.63 6.29 -9.33
C ILE A 174 16.29 5.33 -8.37
N SER A 175 16.70 5.84 -7.21
CA SER A 175 17.24 5.05 -6.11
C SER A 175 16.14 4.72 -5.08
N PRO A 176 16.33 3.71 -4.20
CA PRO A 176 15.40 3.43 -3.11
C PRO A 176 15.09 4.64 -2.22
N LYS A 177 16.04 5.57 -2.07
CA LYS A 177 15.87 6.81 -1.29
C LYS A 177 14.90 7.80 -1.96
N ASP A 178 14.75 7.70 -3.28
CA ASP A 178 13.82 8.53 -4.05
C ASP A 178 12.39 7.97 -4.04
N ILE A 179 12.22 6.73 -3.54
CA ILE A 179 10.93 6.04 -3.46
C ILE A 179 10.33 6.17 -2.06
N ILE A 180 11.15 5.98 -1.02
CA ILE A 180 10.70 5.97 0.38
C ILE A 180 11.66 6.79 1.23
N LYS A 181 11.14 7.75 2.00
CA LYS A 181 11.90 8.44 3.04
C LYS A 181 11.58 7.81 4.39
N SER A 182 12.62 7.33 5.07
CA SER A 182 12.50 6.90 6.46
C SER A 182 12.13 8.11 7.33
N ARG A 183 11.11 7.97 8.16
CA ARG A 183 10.79 8.94 9.22
C ARG A 183 11.71 8.68 10.41
N ASN A 184 12.06 9.74 11.17
CA ASN A 184 12.76 9.55 12.42
C ASN A 184 11.84 8.81 13.42
N PHE A 185 12.44 8.19 14.45
CA PHE A 185 11.71 7.37 15.42
C PHE A 185 10.53 8.12 16.07
N ILE A 186 10.72 9.40 16.41
CA ILE A 186 9.68 10.23 17.03
C ILE A 186 8.50 10.43 16.06
N ALA A 187 8.76 10.77 14.80
CA ALA A 187 7.72 10.92 13.79
C ALA A 187 7.04 9.60 13.44
N GLY A 188 7.73 8.46 13.56
CA GLY A 188 7.15 7.13 13.40
C GLY A 188 6.22 6.73 14.55
N VAL A 189 6.55 7.12 15.80
CA VAL A 189 5.72 6.83 16.99
C VAL A 189 4.44 7.66 17.02
N PHE A 190 4.49 8.90 16.56
CA PHE A 190 3.32 9.81 16.53
C PHE A 190 2.59 9.85 15.18
N GLY A 191 3.09 9.17 14.17
CA GLY A 191 2.48 9.07 12.85
C GLY A 191 1.81 7.72 12.60
N ASP A 192 1.13 7.61 11.49
CA ASP A 192 0.44 6.41 11.04
C ASP A 192 1.35 5.43 10.29
N ALA A 193 2.59 5.85 9.97
CA ALA A 193 3.56 5.01 9.27
C ALA A 193 5.01 5.38 9.61
N MET A 194 5.89 4.36 9.59
CA MET A 194 7.34 4.51 9.80
C MET A 194 8.07 5.10 8.57
N ALA A 195 7.42 5.13 7.42
CA ALA A 195 7.99 5.62 6.17
C ALA A 195 7.02 6.56 5.45
N ASP A 196 7.58 7.51 4.71
CA ASP A 196 6.84 8.43 3.86
C ASP A 196 6.88 7.94 2.41
N SER A 197 5.71 7.69 1.83
CA SER A 197 5.53 7.24 0.44
C SER A 197 5.30 8.39 -0.55
N ALA A 198 5.33 9.64 -0.11
CA ALA A 198 5.15 10.80 -0.99
C ALA A 198 6.12 10.83 -2.19
N PRO A 199 7.39 10.39 -2.07
CA PRO A 199 8.27 10.31 -3.23
C PRO A 199 7.75 9.35 -4.30
N LEU A 200 7.30 8.15 -3.89
CA LEU A 200 6.69 7.17 -4.81
C LEU A 200 5.43 7.73 -5.46
N TRP A 201 4.59 8.42 -4.70
CA TRP A 201 3.40 9.09 -5.22
C TRP A 201 3.75 10.13 -6.30
N ASN A 202 4.74 10.98 -6.05
CA ASN A 202 5.18 11.99 -6.99
C ASN A 202 5.76 11.39 -8.28
N LEU A 203 6.53 10.30 -8.14
CA LEU A 203 7.06 9.55 -9.27
C LEU A 203 5.93 8.94 -10.11
N THR A 204 4.98 8.29 -9.44
CA THR A 204 3.82 7.68 -10.11
C THR A 204 3.01 8.73 -10.86
N ARG A 205 2.71 9.88 -10.24
CA ARG A 205 1.99 10.98 -10.90
C ARG A 205 2.71 11.56 -12.12
N LYS A 206 4.05 11.61 -12.08
CA LYS A 206 4.85 12.06 -13.24
C LYS A 206 4.73 11.08 -14.42
N SER A 207 4.71 9.79 -14.12
CA SER A 207 4.72 8.72 -15.13
C SER A 207 3.32 8.34 -15.60
N VAL A 208 2.32 8.37 -14.70
CA VAL A 208 0.92 8.08 -15.02
C VAL A 208 0.19 9.39 -15.27
N ASN A 209 0.24 9.85 -16.50
CA ASN A 209 -0.39 11.08 -16.95
C ASN A 209 -1.58 10.80 -17.90
N ALA A 210 -2.29 11.85 -18.30
CA ALA A 210 -3.46 11.74 -19.17
C ALA A 210 -3.15 11.03 -20.52
N ASP A 211 -1.97 11.23 -21.06
CA ASP A 211 -1.60 10.61 -22.35
C ASP A 211 -1.37 9.10 -22.19
N LEU A 212 -0.75 8.67 -21.08
CA LEU A 212 -0.63 7.25 -20.74
C LEU A 212 -2.02 6.62 -20.59
N LEU A 213 -2.93 7.27 -19.85
CA LEU A 213 -4.30 6.77 -19.69
C LEU A 213 -5.05 6.68 -21.01
N LYS A 214 -4.95 7.69 -21.88
CA LYS A 214 -5.54 7.64 -23.23
C LYS A 214 -4.97 6.47 -24.05
N ALA A 215 -3.66 6.22 -23.95
CA ALA A 215 -3.04 5.10 -24.64
C ALA A 215 -3.55 3.75 -24.12
N ILE A 216 -3.70 3.61 -22.79
CA ILE A 216 -4.26 2.40 -22.18
C ILE A 216 -5.72 2.19 -22.60
N ALA A 217 -6.55 3.25 -22.62
CA ALA A 217 -7.92 3.18 -23.06
C ALA A 217 -8.03 2.77 -24.56
N ALA A 218 -7.14 3.27 -25.40
CA ALA A 218 -7.09 2.89 -26.81
C ALA A 218 -6.77 1.40 -27.01
N GLU A 219 -5.82 0.87 -26.24
CA GLU A 219 -5.50 -0.55 -26.27
C GLU A 219 -6.62 -1.43 -25.67
N TYR A 220 -7.28 -0.95 -24.63
CA TYR A 220 -8.46 -1.61 -24.06
C TYR A 220 -9.60 -1.72 -25.08
N ALA A 221 -9.84 -0.69 -25.89
CA ALA A 221 -10.84 -0.72 -26.95
C ALA A 221 -10.56 -1.79 -28.01
N LYS A 222 -9.28 -2.16 -28.23
CA LYS A 222 -8.87 -3.27 -29.11
C LYS A 222 -9.07 -4.66 -28.49
N GLY A 223 -9.60 -4.72 -27.27
CA GLY A 223 -9.81 -5.97 -26.55
C GLY A 223 -8.62 -6.43 -25.71
N ARG A 224 -7.54 -5.65 -25.61
CA ARG A 224 -6.45 -5.93 -24.68
C ARG A 224 -6.85 -5.49 -23.27
N PHE A 225 -6.24 -6.05 -22.22
CA PHE A 225 -6.56 -5.64 -20.85
C PHE A 225 -5.34 -5.65 -19.92
N LEU A 226 -5.35 -4.69 -19.00
CA LEU A 226 -4.30 -4.45 -18.02
C LEU A 226 -4.91 -4.56 -16.63
N LEU A 227 -4.43 -5.52 -15.83
CA LEU A 227 -4.88 -5.73 -14.47
C LEU A 227 -3.76 -5.46 -13.47
N ILE A 228 -4.05 -4.68 -12.43
CA ILE A 228 -3.10 -4.40 -11.36
C ILE A 228 -3.69 -4.89 -10.05
N ALA A 229 -2.88 -5.58 -9.24
CA ALA A 229 -3.30 -6.01 -7.92
C ALA A 229 -2.67 -5.16 -6.81
N THR A 230 -3.49 -4.80 -5.83
CA THR A 230 -3.11 -4.13 -4.59
C THR A 230 -3.60 -4.91 -3.38
N ALA A 231 -3.03 -4.65 -2.19
CA ALA A 231 -3.51 -5.21 -0.94
C ALA A 231 -4.47 -4.23 -0.25
N ASP A 232 -5.66 -4.69 0.07
CA ASP A 232 -6.56 -4.05 1.01
C ASP A 232 -6.20 -4.55 2.42
N LEU A 233 -5.53 -3.70 3.19
CA LEU A 233 -5.02 -4.09 4.51
C LEU A 233 -6.15 -4.27 5.54
N ASP A 234 -7.24 -3.55 5.40
CA ASP A 234 -8.38 -3.66 6.30
C ASP A 234 -9.16 -4.95 6.06
N ALA A 235 -9.44 -5.25 4.80
CA ALA A 235 -10.10 -6.48 4.41
C ALA A 235 -9.15 -7.70 4.39
N ARG A 236 -7.82 -7.48 4.47
CA ARG A 236 -6.77 -8.51 4.35
C ARG A 236 -6.93 -9.34 3.08
N ARG A 237 -7.21 -8.67 1.96
CA ARG A 237 -7.46 -9.28 0.66
C ARG A 237 -6.72 -8.56 -0.44
N ALA A 238 -6.38 -9.27 -1.49
CA ALA A 238 -5.92 -8.64 -2.72
C ALA A 238 -7.11 -8.10 -3.51
N ILE A 239 -6.94 -6.91 -4.06
CA ILE A 239 -7.89 -6.26 -4.94
C ILE A 239 -7.27 -6.18 -6.33
N ILE A 240 -8.01 -6.58 -7.33
CA ILE A 240 -7.65 -6.51 -8.74
C ILE A 240 -8.38 -5.32 -9.36
N TRP A 241 -7.64 -4.48 -10.06
CA TRP A 241 -8.12 -3.30 -10.74
C TRP A 241 -8.05 -3.49 -12.25
N ASP A 242 -9.16 -3.29 -12.96
CA ASP A 242 -9.17 -3.20 -14.42
C ASP A 242 -8.74 -1.80 -14.86
N MET A 243 -7.41 -1.66 -15.04
CA MET A 243 -6.81 -0.39 -15.43
C MET A 243 -7.23 0.08 -16.82
N GLY A 244 -7.55 -0.87 -17.71
CA GLY A 244 -8.09 -0.55 -19.03
C GLY A 244 -9.44 0.13 -18.94
N LYS A 245 -10.33 -0.45 -18.14
CA LYS A 245 -11.67 0.13 -17.89
C LYS A 245 -11.56 1.46 -17.13
N ILE A 246 -10.72 1.55 -16.09
CA ILE A 246 -10.44 2.82 -15.38
C ILE A 246 -10.03 3.91 -16.37
N ALA A 247 -9.13 3.60 -17.29
CA ALA A 247 -8.64 4.56 -18.29
C ALA A 247 -9.76 5.11 -19.21
N THR A 248 -10.84 4.35 -19.41
CA THR A 248 -11.98 4.82 -20.23
C THR A 248 -12.83 5.89 -19.55
N TYR A 249 -12.75 6.03 -18.22
CA TYR A 249 -13.46 7.09 -17.50
C TYR A 249 -12.75 8.46 -17.58
N GLY A 250 -11.57 8.52 -18.18
CA GLY A 250 -10.76 9.72 -18.21
C GLY A 250 -9.98 9.90 -16.90
N GLY A 251 -8.92 10.70 -16.99
CA GLY A 251 -8.21 11.16 -15.79
C GLY A 251 -8.82 12.46 -15.24
N PRO A 252 -8.41 12.87 -14.03
CA PRO A 252 -8.73 14.18 -13.48
C PRO A 252 -8.16 15.31 -14.33
#